data_2a0396a614fba1a7fc7f402d484d6a8d
#
_entry.id   2a0396a614fba1a7fc7f402d484d6a8d
#
_cell.length_a   1.000
_cell.length_b   1.000
_cell.length_c   1.000
_cell.angle_alpha   90.00
_cell.angle_beta   90.00
_cell.angle_gamma   90.00
#
_symmetry.space_group_name_H-M   'P 1'
#
loop_
_entity.id
_entity.type
_entity.pdbx_description
1 polymer ?
#
loop_
_entity_poly.entity_id
_entity_poly.type
_entity_poly.pdbx_seq_one_letter_code
_entity_poly.pdbx_strand_id
1 'polypeptide(L)'
;MKTTRRLAAMLCMWGLLAGQSASGQWFDYPTPGVPRLDDGSVDTAMPAPRTATGVPDLSGIWVAAERLLDPCPDQSTCITQMDLPADQRDISRSLPDGLPYQPWAAELVAGRTARQSMDDPHARCLPPNFPRAYYFPQYYKIVQTPGLIVMLHEFNASYRQIFLDGRPLPEEPFPYWSGYSIGHWEGDTLVVESLGYRDDLWLDMNGNPITEAARIIERISRPAFGALEVELTVDDPKAYTAPWTVTLRSDGVFDTELIEEICLE
;
A
#
# COMPACT_ATOMS: atom_id res chain seq x y z
N MET A 1 -25.92 64.00 47.45
CA MET A 1 -26.20 63.26 46.22
C MET A 1 -24.91 62.54 45.81
N LYS A 2 -24.76 61.29 46.16
CA LYS A 2 -23.57 60.49 45.89
C LYS A 2 -23.92 59.46 44.78
N THR A 3 -23.49 59.73 43.57
CA THR A 3 -23.61 58.78 42.44
C THR A 3 -22.51 57.74 42.53
N THR A 4 -22.85 56.56 42.99
CA THR A 4 -21.98 55.41 42.98
C THR A 4 -21.87 54.85 41.55
N ARG A 5 -20.76 55.10 40.94
CA ARG A 5 -20.37 54.42 39.71
C ARG A 5 -20.12 52.95 40.04
N ARG A 6 -21.00 52.08 39.61
CA ARG A 6 -20.73 50.67 39.53
C ARG A 6 -19.91 50.42 38.26
N LEU A 7 -18.60 50.28 38.42
CA LEU A 7 -17.77 49.66 37.40
C LEU A 7 -18.15 48.18 37.36
N ALA A 8 -18.90 47.86 36.37
CA ALA A 8 -19.04 46.46 35.97
C ALA A 8 -17.68 46.02 35.39
N ALA A 9 -16.93 45.30 36.21
CA ALA A 9 -15.77 44.57 35.71
C ALA A 9 -16.30 43.48 34.79
N MET A 10 -16.31 43.74 33.50
CA MET A 10 -16.44 42.75 32.47
C MET A 10 -15.14 41.93 32.53
N LEU A 11 -15.11 40.90 33.33
CA LEU A 11 -14.15 39.83 33.23
C LEU A 11 -14.38 39.21 31.85
N CYS A 12 -13.58 39.67 30.89
CA CYS A 12 -13.32 38.89 29.69
C CYS A 12 -12.69 37.58 30.15
N MET A 13 -13.52 36.59 30.33
CA MET A 13 -13.14 35.20 30.41
C MET A 13 -12.67 34.82 29.01
N TRP A 14 -11.49 35.28 28.65
CA TRP A 14 -10.72 34.65 27.58
C TRP A 14 -10.37 33.27 28.16
N GLY A 15 -11.30 32.35 27.99
CA GLY A 15 -10.98 30.96 28.12
C GLY A 15 -9.78 30.73 27.21
N LEU A 16 -8.69 30.33 27.81
CA LEU A 16 -7.62 29.63 27.18
C LEU A 16 -8.28 28.45 26.46
N LEU A 17 -8.69 28.69 25.22
CA LEU A 17 -8.72 27.68 24.19
C LEU A 17 -7.25 27.25 24.04
N ALA A 18 -6.81 26.39 24.97
CA ALA A 18 -5.71 25.52 24.66
C ALA A 18 -6.08 24.93 23.30
N GLY A 19 -5.37 25.39 22.27
CA GLY A 19 -5.46 24.77 20.96
C GLY A 19 -5.12 23.30 21.19
N GLN A 20 -6.15 22.49 21.37
CA GLN A 20 -6.01 21.08 21.11
C GLN A 20 -5.67 21.07 19.64
N SER A 21 -4.42 20.77 19.35
CA SER A 21 -4.04 20.32 18.03
C SER A 21 -5.13 19.32 17.68
N ALA A 22 -5.91 19.58 16.63
CA ALA A 22 -6.79 18.60 16.08
C ALA A 22 -5.86 17.53 15.49
N SER A 23 -5.36 16.66 16.36
CA SER A 23 -4.83 15.37 15.94
C SER A 23 -5.99 14.72 15.21
N GLY A 24 -5.79 14.39 13.94
CA GLY A 24 -6.80 13.65 13.20
C GLY A 24 -7.23 12.48 14.09
N GLN A 25 -8.53 12.23 14.17
CA GLN A 25 -9.14 11.30 15.15
C GLN A 25 -8.57 9.88 15.13
N TRP A 26 -7.65 9.58 14.20
CA TRP A 26 -7.02 8.29 13.99
C TRP A 26 -5.52 8.26 14.34
N PHE A 27 -4.91 9.40 14.64
CA PHE A 27 -3.54 9.43 15.16
C PHE A 27 -3.55 9.04 16.64
N ASP A 28 -2.56 8.23 17.02
CA ASP A 28 -2.41 7.70 18.39
C ASP A 28 -3.59 6.83 18.86
N TYR A 29 -4.28 6.15 17.93
CA TYR A 29 -5.30 5.16 18.27
C TYR A 29 -4.62 3.82 18.54
N PRO A 30 -4.48 3.38 19.80
CA PRO A 30 -3.71 2.18 20.12
C PRO A 30 -4.27 0.94 19.43
N THR A 31 -3.44 0.27 18.64
CA THR A 31 -3.81 -1.01 18.02
C THR A 31 -3.96 -2.08 19.12
N PRO A 32 -5.14 -2.70 19.28
CA PRO A 32 -5.35 -3.71 20.32
C PRO A 32 -4.52 -4.98 20.09
N GLY A 33 -3.99 -5.56 21.16
CA GLY A 33 -3.36 -6.89 21.13
C GLY A 33 -1.99 -6.95 20.49
N VAL A 34 -1.35 -5.81 20.18
CA VAL A 34 0.01 -5.79 19.65
C VAL A 34 1.05 -5.98 20.78
N PRO A 35 2.16 -6.72 20.53
CA PRO A 35 3.26 -6.83 21.48
C PRO A 35 3.95 -5.47 21.64
N ARG A 36 4.32 -5.13 22.87
CA ARG A 36 4.99 -3.85 23.16
C ARG A 36 6.26 -4.05 23.97
N LEU A 37 7.24 -3.20 23.68
CA LEU A 37 8.45 -3.05 24.50
C LEU A 37 8.15 -2.25 25.78
N ASP A 38 9.12 -2.20 26.68
CA ASP A 38 8.98 -1.50 27.98
C ASP A 38 8.75 0.02 27.83
N ASP A 39 9.19 0.60 26.72
CA ASP A 39 8.99 2.01 26.38
C ASP A 39 7.61 2.30 25.74
N GLY A 40 6.78 1.27 25.56
CA GLY A 40 5.46 1.36 24.94
C GLY A 40 5.42 1.26 23.43
N SER A 41 6.56 1.28 22.75
CA SER A 41 6.63 1.05 21.30
C SER A 41 6.25 -0.39 20.93
N VAL A 42 5.81 -0.60 19.70
CA VAL A 42 5.45 -1.94 19.23
C VAL A 42 6.70 -2.78 18.96
N ASP A 43 6.73 -4.00 19.50
CA ASP A 43 7.80 -4.96 19.20
C ASP A 43 7.55 -5.65 17.85
N THR A 44 8.05 -5.03 16.81
CA THR A 44 7.90 -5.51 15.42
C THR A 44 8.70 -6.78 15.11
N ALA A 45 9.66 -7.14 15.97
CA ALA A 45 10.52 -8.31 15.78
C ALA A 45 9.91 -9.62 16.32
N MET A 46 8.80 -9.53 17.05
CA MET A 46 8.10 -10.70 17.55
C MET A 46 7.70 -11.66 16.40
N PRO A 47 7.54 -12.95 16.68
CA PRO A 47 7.01 -13.88 15.69
C PRO A 47 5.67 -13.44 15.12
N ALA A 48 5.44 -13.75 13.85
CA ALA A 48 4.16 -13.49 13.19
C ALA A 48 3.01 -14.16 13.94
N PRO A 49 1.87 -13.47 14.15
CA PRO A 49 0.69 -14.06 14.75
C PRO A 49 0.12 -15.15 13.83
N ARG A 50 -0.64 -16.07 14.43
CA ARG A 50 -1.29 -17.16 13.68
C ARG A 50 -2.80 -17.13 13.84
N THR A 51 -3.48 -17.48 12.79
CA THR A 51 -4.93 -17.69 12.80
C THR A 51 -5.32 -18.93 13.60
N ALA A 52 -6.60 -19.12 13.86
CA ALA A 52 -7.11 -20.33 14.50
C ALA A 52 -6.84 -21.61 13.68
N THR A 53 -6.60 -21.50 12.38
CA THR A 53 -6.24 -22.64 11.50
C THR A 53 -4.73 -22.92 11.47
N GLY A 54 -3.93 -22.13 12.18
CA GLY A 54 -2.50 -22.32 12.32
C GLY A 54 -1.64 -21.68 11.23
N VAL A 55 -2.22 -21.10 10.18
CA VAL A 55 -1.48 -20.33 9.18
C VAL A 55 -1.13 -18.93 9.71
N PRO A 56 -0.10 -18.26 9.17
CA PRO A 56 0.18 -16.87 9.56
C PRO A 56 -1.03 -15.96 9.36
N ASP A 57 -1.25 -15.08 10.32
CA ASP A 57 -2.25 -14.01 10.19
C ASP A 57 -1.58 -12.81 9.50
N LEU A 58 -1.99 -12.53 8.27
CA LEU A 58 -1.49 -11.40 7.47
C LEU A 58 -2.25 -10.10 7.75
N SER A 59 -3.32 -10.16 8.59
CA SER A 59 -4.14 -8.98 8.91
C SER A 59 -3.31 -7.88 9.53
N GLY A 60 -3.62 -6.63 9.18
CA GLY A 60 -2.96 -5.44 9.66
C GLY A 60 -2.94 -4.34 8.62
N ILE A 61 -2.40 -3.20 9.01
CA ILE A 61 -2.11 -2.07 8.12
C ILE A 61 -0.64 -2.14 7.74
N TRP A 62 -0.34 -1.95 6.48
CA TRP A 62 0.97 -2.13 5.89
C TRP A 62 1.32 -0.93 5.01
N VAL A 63 2.62 -0.67 4.88
CA VAL A 63 3.18 0.33 3.96
C VAL A 63 4.45 -0.21 3.33
N ALA A 64 4.81 0.25 2.14
CA ALA A 64 6.09 -0.10 1.53
C ALA A 64 7.26 0.19 2.50
N ALA A 65 8.11 -0.80 2.78
CA ALA A 65 9.15 -0.74 3.83
C ALA A 65 10.11 0.45 3.69
N GLU A 66 10.35 0.87 2.46
CA GLU A 66 11.32 1.93 2.16
C GLU A 66 10.76 3.35 2.32
N ARG A 67 9.46 3.48 2.67
CA ARG A 67 8.85 4.79 2.94
C ARG A 67 9.35 5.44 4.23
N LEU A 68 9.79 4.65 5.20
CA LEU A 68 10.17 5.12 6.54
C LEU A 68 11.58 5.71 6.60
N LEU A 69 12.17 6.09 5.47
CA LEU A 69 13.44 6.80 5.43
C LEU A 69 13.26 8.20 6.00
N ASP A 70 13.70 8.36 7.22
CA ASP A 70 13.82 9.56 8.06
C ASP A 70 12.52 10.31 8.36
N PRO A 71 12.24 10.55 9.65
CA PRO A 71 11.21 11.50 10.00
C PRO A 71 11.56 12.83 9.35
N CYS A 72 10.65 13.35 8.54
CA CYS A 72 10.80 14.66 7.93
C CYS A 72 11.10 15.71 9.01
N PRO A 73 12.27 16.33 9.03
CA PRO A 73 12.64 17.28 10.07
C PRO A 73 11.78 18.56 10.03
N ASP A 74 11.08 18.79 8.94
CA ASP A 74 10.18 19.92 8.74
C ASP A 74 9.05 19.54 7.79
N GLN A 75 7.79 19.67 8.23
CA GLN A 75 6.60 19.36 7.42
C GLN A 75 6.54 20.14 6.11
N SER A 76 7.14 21.32 6.03
CA SER A 76 7.18 22.12 4.81
C SER A 76 8.11 21.54 3.75
N THR A 77 9.16 20.83 4.17
CA THR A 77 10.12 20.18 3.28
C THR A 77 9.59 18.83 2.77
N CYS A 78 8.73 18.18 3.53
CA CYS A 78 8.17 16.89 3.17
C CYS A 78 7.13 16.96 2.05
N ILE A 79 6.40 18.06 1.97
CA ILE A 79 5.37 18.27 0.93
C ILE A 79 5.98 18.65 -0.42
N THR A 80 7.19 19.23 -0.42
CA THR A 80 7.87 19.68 -1.64
C THR A 80 8.85 18.65 -2.21
N GLN A 81 9.28 17.68 -1.42
CA GLN A 81 10.11 16.58 -1.86
C GLN A 81 9.31 15.26 -1.90
N MET A 82 8.40 15.15 -2.84
CA MET A 82 7.98 13.84 -3.35
C MET A 82 9.12 13.22 -4.20
N ASP A 83 10.33 13.36 -3.75
CA ASP A 83 11.42 12.48 -4.16
C ASP A 83 11.23 11.16 -3.45
N LEU A 84 10.20 10.41 -3.88
CA LEU A 84 10.15 9.01 -3.58
C LEU A 84 11.51 8.42 -3.97
N PRO A 85 12.15 7.60 -3.11
CA PRO A 85 13.37 6.92 -3.48
C PRO A 85 13.21 6.31 -4.87
N ALA A 86 14.25 6.37 -5.69
CA ALA A 86 14.16 5.91 -7.08
C ALA A 86 13.70 4.44 -7.18
N ASP A 87 13.91 3.66 -6.14
CA ASP A 87 13.50 2.27 -5.94
C ASP A 87 11.99 2.09 -5.71
N GLN A 88 11.30 3.07 -5.14
CA GLN A 88 9.83 3.05 -5.05
C GLN A 88 9.15 3.39 -6.37
N ARG A 89 9.89 3.91 -7.35
CA ARG A 89 9.37 4.26 -8.67
C ARG A 89 9.54 3.14 -9.68
N ASP A 90 10.55 2.29 -9.48
CA ASP A 90 11.00 1.32 -10.48
C ASP A 90 11.09 -0.08 -9.89
N ILE A 91 10.13 -0.91 -10.26
CA ILE A 91 10.07 -2.32 -9.88
C ILE A 91 11.31 -3.11 -10.34
N SER A 92 11.97 -2.66 -11.40
CA SER A 92 13.12 -3.33 -11.99
C SER A 92 14.43 -3.11 -11.25
N ARG A 93 14.48 -2.19 -10.30
CA ARG A 93 15.73 -1.76 -9.65
C ARG A 93 16.50 -2.88 -8.95
N SER A 94 15.80 -3.89 -8.45
CA SER A 94 16.42 -5.07 -7.86
C SER A 94 16.94 -6.07 -8.89
N LEU A 95 16.67 -5.87 -10.17
CA LEU A 95 17.09 -6.76 -11.26
C LEU A 95 18.37 -6.22 -11.91
N PRO A 96 19.48 -6.96 -11.86
CA PRO A 96 20.78 -6.49 -12.38
C PRO A 96 20.75 -6.11 -13.87
N ASP A 97 19.96 -6.83 -14.66
CA ASP A 97 19.84 -6.66 -16.10
C ASP A 97 18.59 -5.87 -16.51
N GLY A 98 17.84 -5.31 -15.53
CA GLY A 98 16.55 -4.66 -15.75
C GLY A 98 15.46 -5.64 -16.19
N LEU A 99 14.32 -5.10 -16.67
CA LEU A 99 13.20 -5.91 -17.14
C LEU A 99 13.45 -6.43 -18.57
N PRO A 100 13.07 -7.68 -18.86
CA PRO A 100 13.24 -8.29 -20.18
C PRO A 100 12.12 -7.83 -21.14
N TYR A 101 12.10 -6.55 -21.50
CA TYR A 101 11.02 -5.99 -22.32
C TYR A 101 10.93 -6.59 -23.73
N GLN A 102 9.70 -6.71 -24.21
CA GLN A 102 9.45 -6.70 -25.65
C GLN A 102 9.82 -5.32 -26.24
N PRO A 103 10.22 -5.22 -27.53
CA PRO A 103 10.66 -3.94 -28.13
C PRO A 103 9.67 -2.79 -27.94
N TRP A 104 8.38 -3.04 -28.15
CA TRP A 104 7.34 -2.02 -27.98
C TRP A 104 7.18 -1.55 -26.53
N ALA A 105 7.37 -2.46 -25.57
CA ALA A 105 7.25 -2.14 -24.15
C ALA A 105 8.41 -1.25 -23.69
N ALA A 106 9.63 -1.54 -24.15
CA ALA A 106 10.80 -0.70 -23.91
C ALA A 106 10.59 0.72 -24.46
N GLU A 107 10.09 0.84 -25.71
CA GLU A 107 9.78 2.13 -26.33
C GLU A 107 8.70 2.89 -25.57
N LEU A 108 7.64 2.20 -25.14
CA LEU A 108 6.57 2.77 -24.34
C LEU A 108 7.08 3.36 -23.01
N VAL A 109 7.89 2.58 -22.27
CA VAL A 109 8.45 3.03 -20.97
C VAL A 109 9.39 4.21 -21.17
N ALA A 110 10.26 4.17 -22.18
CA ALA A 110 11.13 5.30 -22.52
C ALA A 110 10.32 6.57 -22.84
N GLY A 111 9.22 6.44 -23.58
CA GLY A 111 8.31 7.53 -23.88
C GLY A 111 7.59 8.08 -22.66
N ARG A 112 7.16 7.23 -21.74
CA ARG A 112 6.55 7.63 -20.45
C ARG A 112 7.55 8.39 -19.58
N THR A 113 8.76 7.86 -19.44
CA THR A 113 9.86 8.51 -18.70
C THR A 113 10.21 9.88 -19.30
N ALA A 114 10.33 9.99 -20.62
CA ALA A 114 10.61 11.27 -21.28
C ALA A 114 9.53 12.34 -21.05
N ARG A 115 8.29 11.93 -20.81
CA ARG A 115 7.16 12.80 -20.44
C ARG A 115 6.98 12.94 -18.93
N GLN A 116 7.95 12.49 -18.12
CA GLN A 116 7.89 12.53 -16.66
C GLN A 116 6.64 11.86 -16.09
N SER A 117 6.20 10.77 -16.70
CA SER A 117 5.02 9.98 -16.30
C SER A 117 3.71 10.79 -16.19
N MET A 118 3.57 11.90 -16.94
CA MET A 118 2.37 12.76 -16.90
C MET A 118 1.09 12.05 -17.33
N ASP A 119 1.20 10.93 -18.03
CA ASP A 119 0.10 10.07 -18.46
C ASP A 119 -0.20 8.93 -17.48
N ASP A 120 0.43 8.94 -16.30
CA ASP A 120 0.13 7.98 -15.24
C ASP A 120 -1.37 8.00 -14.89
N PRO A 121 -2.04 6.84 -14.85
CA PRO A 121 -3.43 6.74 -14.41
C PRO A 121 -3.66 7.36 -13.02
N HIS A 122 -2.68 7.24 -12.11
CA HIS A 122 -2.74 7.84 -10.78
C HIS A 122 -2.83 9.38 -10.82
N ALA A 123 -2.12 10.04 -11.75
CA ALA A 123 -2.22 11.49 -11.93
C ALA A 123 -3.61 11.96 -12.39
N ARG A 124 -4.46 11.03 -12.81
CA ARG A 124 -5.86 11.25 -13.18
C ARG A 124 -6.84 10.70 -12.15
N CYS A 125 -6.38 10.48 -10.93
CA CYS A 125 -7.18 9.96 -9.82
C CYS A 125 -7.78 8.56 -10.09
N LEU A 126 -7.15 7.75 -10.95
CA LEU A 126 -7.56 6.37 -11.13
C LEU A 126 -6.92 5.49 -10.05
N PRO A 127 -7.60 4.46 -9.58
CA PRO A 127 -7.10 3.64 -8.47
C PRO A 127 -5.82 2.91 -8.84
N PRO A 128 -4.91 2.66 -7.88
CA PRO A 128 -3.81 1.76 -8.11
C PRO A 128 -4.35 0.33 -8.29
N ASN A 129 -3.65 -0.44 -9.09
CA ASN A 129 -3.87 -1.87 -9.15
C ASN A 129 -2.96 -2.60 -8.15
N PHE A 130 -3.25 -3.85 -7.83
CA PHE A 130 -2.26 -4.76 -7.28
C PHE A 130 -1.62 -5.52 -8.46
N PRO A 131 -0.27 -5.62 -8.53
CA PRO A 131 0.70 -5.40 -7.44
C PRO A 131 1.21 -3.96 -7.23
N ARG A 132 0.86 -3.00 -8.09
CA ARG A 132 1.36 -1.63 -7.98
C ARG A 132 1.13 -1.01 -6.58
N ALA A 133 0.00 -1.31 -5.96
CA ALA A 133 -0.35 -0.81 -4.62
C ALA A 133 0.68 -1.13 -3.53
N TYR A 134 1.52 -2.16 -3.70
CA TYR A 134 2.62 -2.46 -2.78
C TYR A 134 3.74 -1.42 -2.78
N TYR A 135 3.84 -0.62 -3.84
CA TYR A 135 4.87 0.41 -4.00
C TYR A 135 4.39 1.81 -3.60
N PHE A 136 3.07 1.96 -3.41
CA PHE A 136 2.56 3.27 -3.06
C PHE A 136 2.94 3.67 -1.65
N PRO A 137 3.17 4.98 -1.42
CA PRO A 137 3.42 5.49 -0.09
C PRO A 137 2.18 5.46 0.81
N GLN A 138 0.99 5.27 0.26
CA GLN A 138 -0.24 5.11 0.99
C GLN A 138 -0.32 3.76 1.66
N TYR A 139 -1.09 3.70 2.73
CA TYR A 139 -1.31 2.47 3.48
C TYR A 139 -2.27 1.53 2.74
N TYR A 140 -2.09 0.24 2.99
CA TYR A 140 -3.08 -0.77 2.66
C TYR A 140 -3.35 -1.66 3.86
N LYS A 141 -4.58 -2.13 3.97
CA LYS A 141 -5.04 -3.00 5.06
C LYS A 141 -5.38 -4.37 4.52
N ILE A 142 -4.81 -5.40 5.12
CA ILE A 142 -5.20 -6.79 4.87
C ILE A 142 -6.23 -7.20 5.92
N VAL A 143 -7.35 -7.76 5.46
CA VAL A 143 -8.37 -8.40 6.27
C VAL A 143 -8.43 -9.87 5.86
N GLN A 144 -7.96 -10.76 6.73
CA GLN A 144 -7.89 -12.19 6.46
C GLN A 144 -9.03 -12.92 7.13
N THR A 145 -9.74 -13.74 6.34
CA THR A 145 -10.73 -14.72 6.80
C THR A 145 -10.38 -16.11 6.26
N PRO A 146 -10.99 -17.20 6.75
CA PRO A 146 -10.66 -18.55 6.28
C PRO A 146 -10.85 -18.79 4.77
N GLY A 147 -11.81 -18.11 4.14
CA GLY A 147 -12.13 -18.31 2.71
C GLY A 147 -11.84 -17.12 1.81
N LEU A 148 -11.43 -15.99 2.38
CA LEU A 148 -11.25 -14.75 1.62
C LEU A 148 -10.24 -13.83 2.31
N ILE A 149 -9.33 -13.29 1.54
CA ILE A 149 -8.53 -12.13 1.95
C ILE A 149 -9.03 -10.91 1.16
N VAL A 150 -9.24 -9.80 1.87
CA VAL A 150 -9.53 -8.50 1.27
C VAL A 150 -8.37 -7.56 1.57
N MET A 151 -7.84 -6.95 0.53
CA MET A 151 -6.84 -5.89 0.64
C MET A 151 -7.52 -4.57 0.29
N LEU A 152 -7.50 -3.64 1.24
CA LEU A 152 -8.05 -2.28 1.11
C LEU A 152 -6.88 -1.33 0.95
N HIS A 153 -7.00 -0.34 0.09
CA HIS A 153 -5.97 0.68 -0.12
C HIS A 153 -6.55 2.06 0.11
N GLU A 154 -5.80 2.95 0.76
CA GLU A 154 -6.25 4.32 1.07
C GLU A 154 -6.67 5.07 -0.19
N PHE A 155 -5.80 5.07 -1.21
CA PHE A 155 -6.02 5.87 -2.41
C PHE A 155 -7.26 5.42 -3.17
N ASN A 156 -8.21 6.34 -3.31
CA ASN A 156 -9.52 6.14 -3.95
C ASN A 156 -10.29 4.93 -3.43
N ALA A 157 -10.12 4.59 -2.14
CA ALA A 157 -10.81 3.49 -1.47
C ALA A 157 -10.82 2.19 -2.31
N SER A 158 -9.70 1.89 -2.98
CA SER A 158 -9.60 0.74 -3.85
C SER A 158 -9.45 -0.56 -3.06
N TYR A 159 -9.84 -1.67 -3.66
CA TYR A 159 -9.76 -2.96 -3.00
C TYR A 159 -9.41 -4.09 -3.97
N ARG A 160 -8.91 -5.20 -3.39
CA ARG A 160 -8.69 -6.47 -4.06
C ARG A 160 -9.24 -7.61 -3.22
N GLN A 161 -9.76 -8.65 -3.86
CA GLN A 161 -10.21 -9.88 -3.22
C GLN A 161 -9.33 -11.05 -3.67
N ILE A 162 -8.91 -11.89 -2.72
CA ILE A 162 -8.17 -13.13 -2.97
C ILE A 162 -9.01 -14.27 -2.41
N PHE A 163 -9.52 -15.11 -3.27
CA PHE A 163 -10.40 -16.22 -2.89
C PHE A 163 -9.59 -17.44 -2.46
N LEU A 164 -9.85 -17.96 -1.26
CA LEU A 164 -9.15 -19.11 -0.66
C LEU A 164 -10.04 -20.35 -0.57
N ASP A 165 -11.18 -20.36 -1.23
CA ASP A 165 -12.20 -21.43 -1.14
C ASP A 165 -11.98 -22.58 -2.13
N GLY A 166 -10.82 -22.60 -2.81
CA GLY A 166 -10.45 -23.67 -3.74
C GLY A 166 -11.09 -23.57 -5.13
N ARG A 167 -11.74 -22.43 -5.44
CA ARG A 167 -12.25 -22.20 -6.80
C ARG A 167 -11.13 -22.09 -7.82
N PRO A 168 -11.34 -22.50 -9.09
CA PRO A 168 -10.36 -22.26 -10.15
C PRO A 168 -10.36 -20.80 -10.59
N LEU A 169 -9.28 -20.41 -11.26
CA LEU A 169 -9.27 -19.17 -12.06
C LEU A 169 -10.28 -19.26 -13.22
N PRO A 170 -10.91 -18.15 -13.60
CA PRO A 170 -11.79 -18.14 -14.77
C PRO A 170 -10.98 -18.36 -16.06
N GLU A 171 -11.54 -19.14 -17.01
CA GLU A 171 -10.91 -19.38 -18.32
C GLU A 171 -10.89 -18.11 -19.18
N GLU A 172 -11.96 -17.31 -19.09
CA GLU A 172 -12.08 -16.01 -19.77
C GLU A 172 -12.35 -14.92 -18.73
N PRO A 173 -11.29 -14.38 -18.10
CA PRO A 173 -11.45 -13.37 -17.07
C PRO A 173 -11.91 -12.03 -17.67
N PHE A 174 -12.82 -11.38 -16.96
CA PHE A 174 -13.16 -10.00 -17.28
C PHE A 174 -12.00 -9.07 -16.89
N PRO A 175 -11.67 -8.02 -17.66
CA PRO A 175 -10.55 -7.13 -17.33
C PRO A 175 -10.90 -6.23 -16.13
N TYR A 176 -10.11 -6.38 -15.04
CA TYR A 176 -10.23 -5.60 -13.81
C TYR A 176 -8.96 -4.80 -13.53
N TRP A 177 -9.08 -3.80 -12.64
CA TRP A 177 -7.92 -3.03 -12.17
C TRP A 177 -6.90 -3.87 -11.42
N SER A 178 -7.33 -4.77 -10.56
CA SER A 178 -6.45 -5.62 -9.74
C SER A 178 -6.51 -7.10 -10.15
N GLY A 179 -7.01 -7.37 -11.35
CA GLY A 179 -7.21 -8.73 -11.83
C GLY A 179 -8.22 -9.52 -10.99
N TYR A 180 -8.31 -10.82 -11.27
CA TYR A 180 -9.04 -11.80 -10.48
C TYR A 180 -8.03 -12.71 -9.79
N SER A 181 -8.15 -12.89 -8.47
CA SER A 181 -7.13 -13.57 -7.68
C SER A 181 -7.71 -14.75 -6.90
N ILE A 182 -7.01 -15.87 -6.96
CA ILE A 182 -7.22 -17.02 -6.07
C ILE A 182 -5.94 -17.24 -5.25
N GLY A 183 -6.06 -17.93 -4.12
CA GLY A 183 -4.89 -18.24 -3.31
C GLY A 183 -5.05 -19.54 -2.55
N HIS A 184 -3.93 -20.08 -2.11
CA HIS A 184 -3.84 -21.23 -1.23
C HIS A 184 -2.59 -21.14 -0.36
N TRP A 185 -2.60 -21.85 0.75
CA TRP A 185 -1.46 -21.87 1.67
C TRP A 185 -0.50 -23.03 1.34
N GLU A 186 0.79 -22.70 1.26
CA GLU A 186 1.90 -23.65 1.22
C GLU A 186 2.75 -23.47 2.50
N GLY A 187 2.42 -24.22 3.55
CA GLY A 187 3.03 -24.01 4.86
C GLY A 187 2.71 -22.61 5.39
N ASP A 188 3.73 -21.79 5.59
CA ASP A 188 3.61 -20.41 6.10
C ASP A 188 3.57 -19.35 4.99
N THR A 189 3.48 -19.78 3.72
CA THR A 189 3.41 -18.89 2.56
C THR A 189 2.05 -18.94 1.92
N LEU A 190 1.41 -17.79 1.72
CA LEU A 190 0.23 -17.66 0.88
C LEU A 190 0.68 -17.52 -0.56
N VAL A 191 0.29 -18.46 -1.41
CA VAL A 191 0.51 -18.38 -2.86
C VAL A 191 -0.74 -17.84 -3.50
N VAL A 192 -0.61 -16.74 -4.21
CA VAL A 192 -1.71 -16.07 -4.92
C VAL A 192 -1.42 -16.10 -6.41
N GLU A 193 -2.43 -16.44 -7.19
CA GLU A 193 -2.38 -16.39 -8.64
C GLU A 193 -3.46 -15.46 -9.15
N SER A 194 -3.08 -14.58 -10.08
CA SER A 194 -3.97 -13.54 -10.61
C SER A 194 -3.84 -13.40 -12.11
N LEU A 195 -4.97 -13.15 -12.75
CA LEU A 195 -5.08 -12.87 -14.19
C LEU A 195 -6.28 -11.94 -14.45
N GLY A 196 -6.51 -11.57 -15.72
CA GLY A 196 -7.62 -10.69 -16.09
C GLY A 196 -7.34 -9.23 -15.78
N TYR A 197 -6.14 -8.78 -16.07
CA TYR A 197 -5.76 -7.38 -16.00
C TYR A 197 -6.22 -6.60 -17.22
N ARG A 198 -6.37 -5.30 -17.08
CA ARG A 198 -6.60 -4.37 -18.18
C ARG A 198 -5.27 -4.04 -18.88
N ASP A 199 -5.31 -3.71 -20.16
CA ASP A 199 -4.11 -3.37 -20.97
C ASP A 199 -3.53 -1.98 -20.66
N ASP A 200 -4.24 -1.13 -19.94
CA ASP A 200 -3.86 0.26 -19.69
C ASP A 200 -3.24 0.48 -18.30
N LEU A 201 -2.90 -0.60 -17.61
CA LEU A 201 -2.36 -0.54 -16.26
C LEU A 201 -0.84 -0.36 -16.25
N TRP A 202 -0.36 0.17 -15.12
CA TRP A 202 1.04 0.33 -14.82
C TRP A 202 1.41 -0.54 -13.62
N LEU A 203 2.57 -1.19 -13.69
CA LEU A 203 3.10 -1.99 -12.58
C LEU A 203 3.79 -1.13 -11.50
N ASP A 204 4.26 0.06 -11.89
CA ASP A 204 4.99 0.98 -11.02
C ASP A 204 4.84 2.43 -11.49
N MET A 205 5.61 3.34 -10.92
CA MET A 205 5.57 4.77 -11.27
C MET A 205 6.41 5.13 -12.50
N ASN A 206 7.29 4.24 -12.96
CA ASN A 206 8.03 4.40 -14.23
C ASN A 206 7.17 4.05 -15.45
N GLY A 207 6.02 3.44 -15.21
CA GLY A 207 5.09 3.10 -16.26
C GLY A 207 5.39 1.77 -16.94
N ASN A 208 5.97 0.83 -16.18
CA ASN A 208 6.12 -0.53 -16.67
C ASN A 208 4.75 -1.13 -16.97
N PRO A 209 4.52 -1.64 -18.19
CA PRO A 209 3.20 -2.10 -18.61
C PRO A 209 2.83 -3.44 -17.98
N ILE A 210 1.53 -3.66 -17.84
CA ILE A 210 0.90 -4.95 -17.66
C ILE A 210 -0.22 -5.06 -18.68
N THR A 211 -0.39 -6.24 -19.28
CA THR A 211 -1.41 -6.47 -20.30
C THR A 211 -2.44 -7.51 -19.85
N GLU A 212 -3.48 -7.70 -20.65
CA GLU A 212 -4.49 -8.73 -20.38
C GLU A 212 -3.92 -10.16 -20.46
N ALA A 213 -2.72 -10.34 -21.07
CA ALA A 213 -2.04 -11.62 -21.12
C ALA A 213 -1.26 -11.94 -19.82
N ALA A 214 -1.20 -10.99 -18.91
CA ALA A 214 -0.42 -11.14 -17.69
C ALA A 214 -1.01 -12.21 -16.75
N ARG A 215 -0.13 -13.07 -16.25
CA ARG A 215 -0.32 -13.94 -15.10
C ARG A 215 0.64 -13.51 -14.01
N ILE A 216 0.12 -13.16 -12.87
CA ILE A 216 0.92 -12.74 -11.72
C ILE A 216 0.84 -13.80 -10.63
N ILE A 217 1.99 -14.19 -10.10
CA ILE A 217 2.10 -15.09 -8.97
C ILE A 217 2.77 -14.31 -7.83
N GLU A 218 2.14 -14.34 -6.67
CA GLU A 218 2.66 -13.73 -5.46
C GLU A 218 2.84 -14.80 -4.40
N ARG A 219 3.99 -14.81 -3.76
CA ARG A 219 4.27 -15.66 -2.60
C ARG A 219 4.44 -14.74 -1.39
N ILE A 220 3.38 -14.67 -0.59
CA ILE A 220 3.27 -13.72 0.52
C ILE A 220 3.61 -14.43 1.82
N SER A 221 4.58 -13.90 2.56
CA SER A 221 4.99 -14.39 3.86
C SER A 221 5.04 -13.26 4.89
N ARG A 222 4.90 -13.61 6.16
CA ARG A 222 5.04 -12.68 7.29
C ARG A 222 6.16 -13.20 8.20
N PRO A 223 7.43 -12.81 7.93
CA PRO A 223 8.59 -13.34 8.68
C PRO A 223 8.64 -12.86 10.13
N ALA A 224 8.05 -11.70 10.43
CA ALA A 224 7.97 -11.14 11.77
C ALA A 224 6.64 -10.40 11.98
N PHE A 225 6.36 -10.00 13.21
CA PHE A 225 5.12 -9.28 13.55
C PHE A 225 4.93 -8.04 12.68
N GLY A 226 5.99 -7.25 12.51
CA GLY A 226 5.97 -6.01 11.76
C GLY A 226 6.46 -6.09 10.31
N ALA A 227 6.67 -7.28 9.75
CA ALA A 227 7.24 -7.42 8.40
C ALA A 227 6.38 -8.31 7.51
N LEU A 228 6.16 -7.87 6.27
CA LEU A 228 5.53 -8.63 5.20
C LEU A 228 6.47 -8.67 4.00
N GLU A 229 6.65 -9.85 3.40
CA GLU A 229 7.42 -10.04 2.17
C GLU A 229 6.52 -10.63 1.08
N VAL A 230 6.67 -10.11 -0.13
CA VAL A 230 5.96 -10.58 -1.33
C VAL A 230 7.00 -10.88 -2.40
N GLU A 231 7.21 -12.14 -2.70
CA GLU A 231 7.92 -12.54 -3.92
C GLU A 231 6.91 -12.49 -5.08
N LEU A 232 7.12 -11.54 -5.97
CA LEU A 232 6.23 -11.23 -7.08
C LEU A 232 6.84 -11.73 -8.39
N THR A 233 6.19 -12.67 -9.05
CA THR A 233 6.53 -13.11 -10.40
C THR A 233 5.51 -12.58 -11.41
N VAL A 234 6.00 -11.93 -12.44
CA VAL A 234 5.19 -11.44 -13.56
C VAL A 234 5.53 -12.27 -14.81
N ASP A 235 4.53 -12.94 -15.36
CA ASP A 235 4.57 -13.63 -16.64
C ASP A 235 3.58 -12.94 -17.59
N ASP A 236 4.10 -12.06 -18.44
CA ASP A 236 3.32 -11.32 -19.42
C ASP A 236 4.05 -11.37 -20.78
N PRO A 237 3.77 -12.39 -21.60
CA PRO A 237 4.50 -12.60 -22.84
C PRO A 237 4.27 -11.53 -23.91
N LYS A 238 3.24 -10.69 -23.75
CA LYS A 238 3.05 -9.52 -24.61
C LYS A 238 4.03 -8.40 -24.28
N ALA A 239 4.26 -8.14 -22.97
CA ALA A 239 5.10 -7.04 -22.52
C ALA A 239 6.57 -7.44 -22.35
N TYR A 240 6.83 -8.69 -21.98
CA TYR A 240 8.16 -9.18 -21.63
C TYR A 240 8.55 -10.43 -22.43
N THR A 241 9.84 -10.61 -22.66
CA THR A 241 10.39 -11.75 -23.41
C THR A 241 10.56 -13.00 -22.54
N ALA A 242 10.52 -12.84 -21.23
CA ALA A 242 10.57 -13.92 -20.22
C ALA A 242 9.87 -13.47 -18.93
N PRO A 243 9.37 -14.43 -18.11
CA PRO A 243 8.95 -14.12 -16.76
C PRO A 243 10.09 -13.56 -15.91
N TRP A 244 9.76 -12.69 -14.97
CA TRP A 244 10.71 -12.10 -14.04
C TRP A 244 10.12 -12.04 -12.62
N THR A 245 11.01 -11.98 -11.63
CA THR A 245 10.61 -12.03 -10.21
C THR A 245 11.35 -10.97 -9.42
N VAL A 246 10.64 -10.31 -8.51
CA VAL A 246 11.18 -9.34 -7.55
C VAL A 246 10.63 -9.62 -6.15
N THR A 247 11.33 -9.18 -5.13
CA THR A 247 10.87 -9.25 -3.74
C THR A 247 10.52 -7.86 -3.25
N LEU A 248 9.29 -7.71 -2.79
CA LEU A 248 8.73 -6.50 -2.20
C LEU A 248 8.64 -6.68 -0.70
N ARG A 249 8.85 -5.59 0.05
CA ARG A 249 8.74 -5.59 1.50
C ARG A 249 7.78 -4.51 1.95
N SER A 250 7.04 -4.83 3.01
CA SER A 250 6.19 -3.86 3.68
C SER A 250 6.38 -3.93 5.19
N ASP A 251 6.32 -2.77 5.81
CA ASP A 251 6.37 -2.63 7.26
C ASP A 251 4.95 -2.49 7.83
N GLY A 252 4.74 -3.08 8.99
CA GLY A 252 3.48 -2.95 9.73
C GLY A 252 3.32 -1.54 10.28
N VAL A 253 2.14 -0.99 10.11
CA VAL A 253 1.74 0.32 10.65
C VAL A 253 0.80 0.11 11.82
N PHE A 254 1.11 0.72 12.96
CA PHE A 254 0.40 0.51 14.22
C PHE A 254 -0.06 1.85 14.81
N ASP A 255 -0.98 1.75 15.77
CA ASP A 255 -1.53 2.90 16.50
C ASP A 255 -2.19 3.93 15.57
N THR A 256 -2.80 3.43 14.51
CA THR A 256 -3.59 4.18 13.54
C THR A 256 -4.66 3.29 12.91
N GLU A 257 -5.52 3.88 12.10
CA GLU A 257 -6.49 3.18 11.25
C GLU A 257 -6.29 3.55 9.79
N LEU A 258 -6.78 2.68 8.90
CA LEU A 258 -6.85 2.98 7.47
C LEU A 258 -7.96 4.00 7.23
N ILE A 259 -7.63 5.08 6.56
CA ILE A 259 -8.60 6.08 6.09
C ILE A 259 -8.65 6.08 4.57
N GLU A 260 -9.70 6.61 4.00
CA GLU A 260 -9.77 6.83 2.56
C GLU A 260 -9.08 8.15 2.18
N GLU A 261 -8.28 8.11 1.12
CA GLU A 261 -7.75 9.27 0.42
C GLU A 261 -8.48 9.41 -0.91
N ILE A 262 -9.30 10.44 -1.06
CA ILE A 262 -10.04 10.70 -2.28
C ILE A 262 -9.36 11.81 -3.08
N CYS A 263 -8.76 11.44 -4.18
CA CYS A 263 -7.89 12.29 -5.00
C CYS A 263 -8.54 13.58 -5.54
N LEU A 264 -9.87 13.65 -5.59
CA LEU A 264 -10.61 14.82 -6.11
C LEU A 264 -11.16 15.72 -5.01
N GLU A 265 -10.80 15.51 -3.76
CA GLU A 265 -11.13 16.40 -2.64
C GLU A 265 -10.06 17.52 -2.44
#